data_d27e727bc473f66f772ab0f95d4bd743
#
_entry.id   d27e727bc473f66f772ab0f95d4bd743
#
_cell.length_a   1.000
_cell.length_b   1.000
_cell.length_c   1.000
_cell.angle_alpha   90.00
_cell.angle_beta   90.00
_cell.angle_gamma   90.00
#
_symmetry.space_group_name_H-M   'P 1'
#
loop_
_entity.id
_entity.type
_entity.pdbx_description
1 polymer ?
#
loop_
_entity_poly.entity_id
_entity_poly.type
_entity_poly.pdbx_seq_one_letter_code
_entity_poly.pdbx_strand_id
1 'polypeptide(L)'
;MPTIHQLVRKSRERLVNKTKSPALQEAPQRRGVCVRVYTQTPKKPNSALRKVARVRLTNGIEVTTYIPGVGHNLQEHSIVLIRGGRVKDLPGVRYHVVRGTLDAVGVQNRRQSRSKYGAKRPKA
;
A
#
# COMPACT_ATOMS: atom_id res chain seq x y z
N MET A 1 21.39 33.58 -13.20
CA MET A 1 20.60 34.45 -12.30
C MET A 1 19.49 35.14 -13.08
N PRO A 2 18.24 35.04 -12.64
CA PRO A 2 17.16 35.76 -13.29
C PRO A 2 17.28 37.27 -13.02
N THR A 3 16.87 38.06 -14.03
CA THR A 3 16.81 39.51 -13.90
C THR A 3 15.56 39.95 -13.19
N ILE A 4 15.54 41.19 -12.71
CA ILE A 4 14.35 41.77 -12.04
C ILE A 4 13.13 41.69 -12.94
N HIS A 5 13.29 41.95 -14.25
CA HIS A 5 12.21 41.89 -15.21
C HIS A 5 11.64 40.49 -15.36
N GLN A 6 12.51 39.47 -15.30
CA GLN A 6 12.04 38.08 -15.37
C GLN A 6 11.24 37.69 -14.11
N LEU A 7 11.63 38.16 -12.94
CA LEU A 7 10.90 37.90 -11.69
C LEU A 7 9.57 38.64 -11.64
N VAL A 8 9.47 39.80 -12.27
CA VAL A 8 8.20 40.53 -12.36
C VAL A 8 7.21 39.77 -13.25
N ARG A 9 7.71 39.18 -14.37
CA ARG A 9 6.85 38.39 -15.25
C ARG A 9 6.40 37.08 -14.66
N LYS A 10 7.35 36.39 -14.01
CA LYS A 10 7.10 35.08 -13.37
C LYS A 10 7.61 35.14 -11.95
N SER A 11 6.70 35.18 -11.00
CA SER A 11 7.05 35.08 -9.60
C SER A 11 7.73 33.74 -9.32
N ARG A 12 8.47 33.70 -8.22
CA ARG A 12 9.09 32.45 -7.79
C ARG A 12 8.01 31.50 -7.29
N GLU A 13 8.06 30.29 -7.77
CA GLU A 13 7.16 29.22 -7.35
C GLU A 13 7.95 28.24 -6.49
N ARG A 14 7.35 27.83 -5.37
CA ARG A 14 7.94 26.79 -4.54
C ARG A 14 7.76 25.45 -5.25
N LEU A 15 8.84 24.68 -5.25
CA LEU A 15 8.74 23.31 -5.73
C LEU A 15 7.89 22.51 -4.76
N VAL A 16 6.90 21.82 -5.30
CA VAL A 16 6.02 20.97 -4.50
C VAL A 16 6.46 19.53 -4.69
N ASN A 17 6.84 18.88 -3.60
CA ASN A 17 7.18 17.47 -3.63
C ASN A 17 5.90 16.64 -3.69
N LYS A 18 5.75 15.93 -4.79
CA LYS A 18 4.61 15.06 -4.99
C LYS A 18 4.78 13.79 -4.16
N THR A 19 3.83 13.51 -3.29
CA THR A 19 3.87 12.27 -2.52
C THR A 19 3.66 11.05 -3.41
N LYS A 20 4.32 9.95 -3.07
CA LYS A 20 4.13 8.67 -3.73
C LYS A 20 2.92 7.90 -3.18
N SER A 21 2.31 8.39 -2.11
CA SER A 21 1.17 7.75 -1.45
C SER A 21 0.02 8.72 -1.26
N PRO A 22 -0.58 9.23 -2.37
CA PRO A 22 -1.59 10.30 -2.25
C PRO A 22 -2.86 9.85 -1.52
N ALA A 23 -3.18 8.57 -1.54
CA ALA A 23 -4.39 8.07 -0.89
C ALA A 23 -4.29 8.08 0.64
N LEU A 24 -3.09 8.12 1.20
CA LEU A 24 -2.89 8.15 2.65
C LEU A 24 -3.07 9.55 3.24
N GLN A 25 -2.98 10.60 2.45
CA GLN A 25 -3.19 11.99 2.88
C GLN A 25 -2.38 12.35 4.14
N GLU A 26 -1.06 12.08 4.07
CA GLU A 26 -0.07 12.35 5.13
C GLU A 26 -0.24 11.49 6.39
N ALA A 27 -1.16 10.54 6.41
CA ALA A 27 -1.25 9.57 7.50
C ALA A 27 -0.31 8.40 7.25
N PRO A 28 0.28 7.79 8.31
CA PRO A 28 1.16 6.63 8.11
C PRO A 28 0.41 5.40 7.62
N GLN A 29 -0.84 5.23 8.06
CA GLN A 29 -1.71 4.15 7.61
C GLN A 29 -3.14 4.65 7.50
N ARG A 30 -3.96 3.91 6.75
CA ARG A 30 -5.39 4.17 6.62
C ARG A 30 -6.17 2.87 6.69
N ARG A 31 -7.33 2.94 7.29
CA ARG A 31 -8.28 1.82 7.30
C ARG A 31 -9.14 1.85 6.05
N GLY A 32 -9.51 0.68 5.57
CA GLY A 32 -10.39 0.56 4.43
C GLY A 32 -11.14 -0.74 4.42
N VAL A 33 -12.07 -0.87 3.48
CA VAL A 33 -12.88 -2.06 3.29
C VAL A 33 -12.52 -2.68 1.94
N CYS A 34 -12.27 -3.99 1.92
CA CYS A 34 -11.96 -4.70 0.68
C CYS A 34 -13.21 -4.72 -0.23
N VAL A 35 -13.06 -4.14 -1.41
CA VAL A 35 -14.10 -4.17 -2.44
C VAL A 35 -13.98 -5.45 -3.26
N ARG A 36 -12.75 -5.87 -3.51
CA ARG A 36 -12.46 -7.07 -4.29
C ARG A 36 -11.09 -7.61 -3.90
N VAL A 37 -10.98 -8.93 -3.81
CA VAL A 37 -9.71 -9.62 -3.56
C VAL A 37 -9.45 -10.54 -4.75
N TYR A 38 -8.26 -10.44 -5.34
CA TYR A 38 -7.93 -11.18 -6.55
C TYR A 38 -6.43 -11.37 -6.66
N THR A 39 -6.00 -12.05 -7.71
CA THR A 39 -4.57 -12.23 -8.01
C THR A 39 -4.20 -11.46 -9.26
N GLN A 40 -2.95 -11.04 -9.35
CA GLN A 40 -2.45 -10.28 -10.49
C GLN A 40 -1.06 -10.79 -10.87
N THR A 41 -0.82 -10.89 -12.18
CA THR A 41 0.51 -11.26 -12.67
C THR A 41 1.43 -10.04 -12.62
N PRO A 42 2.72 -10.22 -12.24
CA PRO A 42 3.67 -9.12 -12.23
C PRO A 42 4.13 -8.74 -13.65
N LYS A 43 4.86 -7.64 -13.73
CA LYS A 43 5.50 -7.22 -14.98
C LYS A 43 6.54 -8.23 -15.43
N LYS A 44 6.77 -8.31 -16.74
CA LYS A 44 7.91 -9.06 -17.28
C LYS A 44 9.23 -8.51 -16.69
N PRO A 45 10.22 -9.33 -16.41
CA PRO A 45 10.35 -10.77 -16.72
C PRO A 45 9.79 -11.70 -15.63
N ASN A 46 9.13 -11.17 -14.62
CA ASN A 46 8.65 -11.98 -13.50
C ASN A 46 7.33 -12.67 -13.84
N SER A 47 7.09 -13.82 -13.20
CA SER A 47 5.86 -14.58 -13.37
C SER A 47 5.45 -15.17 -12.02
N ALA A 48 4.22 -14.93 -11.62
CA ALA A 48 3.66 -15.43 -10.36
C ALA A 48 2.19 -15.05 -10.29
N LEU A 49 1.50 -15.51 -9.26
CA LEU A 49 0.16 -15.02 -8.92
C LEU A 49 0.29 -14.20 -7.63
N ARG A 50 0.38 -12.89 -7.80
CA ARG A 50 0.49 -11.96 -6.66
C ARG A 50 -0.89 -11.68 -6.10
N LYS A 51 -1.04 -11.76 -4.78
CA LYS A 51 -2.32 -11.53 -4.10
C LYS A 51 -2.49 -10.04 -3.88
N VAL A 52 -3.58 -9.48 -4.38
CA VAL A 52 -3.90 -8.06 -4.26
C VAL A 52 -5.35 -7.87 -3.85
N ALA A 53 -5.65 -6.71 -3.31
CA ALA A 53 -7.00 -6.34 -2.91
C ALA A 53 -7.30 -4.92 -3.36
N ARG A 54 -8.48 -4.71 -3.88
CA ARG A 54 -9.02 -3.38 -4.14
C ARG A 54 -9.70 -2.91 -2.87
N VAL A 55 -9.22 -1.82 -2.28
CA VAL A 55 -9.67 -1.35 -0.98
C VAL A 55 -10.22 0.06 -1.10
N ARG A 56 -11.42 0.30 -0.55
CA ARG A 56 -11.97 1.64 -0.39
C ARG A 56 -11.61 2.16 0.98
N LEU A 57 -10.84 3.22 1.02
CA LEU A 57 -10.38 3.82 2.26
C LEU A 57 -11.47 4.67 2.92
N THR A 58 -11.27 4.97 4.20
CA THR A 58 -12.21 5.80 4.96
C THR A 58 -12.34 7.22 4.40
N ASN A 59 -11.35 7.69 3.64
CA ASN A 59 -11.42 8.98 2.96
C ASN A 59 -12.14 8.92 1.59
N GLY A 60 -12.71 7.78 1.21
CA GLY A 60 -13.44 7.60 -0.04
C GLY A 60 -12.61 7.21 -1.25
N ILE A 61 -11.30 7.15 -1.13
CA ILE A 61 -10.41 6.79 -2.24
C ILE A 61 -10.30 5.28 -2.35
N GLU A 62 -10.44 4.73 -3.55
CA GLU A 62 -10.20 3.31 -3.81
C GLU A 62 -8.79 3.11 -4.36
N VAL A 63 -8.07 2.13 -3.80
CA VAL A 63 -6.71 1.81 -4.21
C VAL A 63 -6.52 0.31 -4.30
N THR A 64 -5.55 -0.10 -5.13
CA THR A 64 -5.12 -1.49 -5.19
C THR A 64 -3.95 -1.66 -4.24
N THR A 65 -4.06 -2.63 -3.34
CA THR A 65 -3.05 -2.90 -2.31
C THR A 65 -2.53 -4.32 -2.45
N TYR A 66 -1.25 -4.51 -2.08
CA TYR A 66 -0.64 -5.82 -2.07
C TYR A 66 -0.86 -6.50 -0.72
N ILE A 67 -1.18 -7.78 -0.74
CA ILE A 67 -1.32 -8.60 0.46
C ILE A 67 -0.01 -9.36 0.66
N PRO A 68 0.86 -8.95 1.59
CA PRO A 68 2.16 -9.60 1.76
C PRO A 68 2.05 -10.94 2.48
N GLY A 69 3.02 -11.81 2.25
CA GLY A 69 3.15 -13.08 2.93
C GLY A 69 2.45 -14.22 2.19
N VAL A 70 2.57 -15.41 2.77
CA VAL A 70 2.00 -16.62 2.19
C VAL A 70 0.61 -16.85 2.79
N GLY A 71 -0.39 -16.88 1.93
CA GLY A 71 -1.77 -17.10 2.33
C GLY A 71 -2.42 -15.92 3.06
N HIS A 72 -3.72 -15.83 3.00
CA HIS A 72 -4.49 -14.80 3.70
C HIS A 72 -5.94 -15.28 3.87
N ASN A 73 -6.67 -14.58 4.73
CA ASN A 73 -8.10 -14.84 4.96
C ASN A 73 -9.00 -13.71 4.46
N LEU A 74 -8.47 -12.80 3.66
CA LEU A 74 -9.22 -11.64 3.21
C LEU A 74 -10.24 -12.03 2.15
N GLN A 75 -11.38 -11.37 2.19
CA GLN A 75 -12.46 -11.54 1.25
C GLN A 75 -13.18 -10.20 1.08
N GLU A 76 -14.15 -10.16 0.17
CA GLU A 76 -14.96 -8.95 -0.02
C GLU A 76 -15.59 -8.53 1.31
N HIS A 77 -15.58 -7.22 1.57
CA HIS A 77 -16.06 -6.59 2.81
C HIS A 77 -15.17 -6.77 4.04
N SER A 78 -14.00 -7.38 3.91
CA SER A 78 -13.03 -7.42 5.01
C SER A 78 -12.48 -6.03 5.30
N ILE A 79 -12.33 -5.69 6.58
CA ILE A 79 -11.74 -4.41 7.00
C ILE A 79 -10.24 -4.59 7.16
N VAL A 80 -9.46 -3.74 6.52
CA VAL A 80 -8.00 -3.84 6.53
C VAL A 80 -7.37 -2.49 6.82
N LEU A 81 -6.14 -2.54 7.30
CA LEU A 81 -5.30 -1.36 7.47
C LEU A 81 -4.23 -1.40 6.38
N ILE A 82 -4.06 -0.30 5.66
CA ILE A 82 -3.05 -0.21 4.61
C ILE A 82 -1.98 0.81 4.95
N ARG A 83 -0.79 0.58 4.42
CA ARG A 83 0.36 1.49 4.54
C ARG A 83 0.94 1.79 3.19
N GLY A 84 1.78 2.82 3.10
CA GLY A 84 2.51 3.12 1.88
C GLY A 84 3.57 2.05 1.59
N GLY A 85 4.01 2.02 0.35
CA GLY A 85 5.03 1.10 -0.12
C GLY A 85 4.62 0.51 -1.46
N ARG A 86 5.40 0.82 -2.47
CA ARG A 86 5.11 0.35 -3.83
C ARG A 86 5.61 -1.08 -4.03
N VAL A 87 4.86 -1.85 -4.80
CA VAL A 87 5.31 -3.15 -5.30
C VAL A 87 5.85 -2.94 -6.70
N LYS A 88 7.16 -3.11 -6.86
CA LYS A 88 7.84 -2.84 -8.14
C LYS A 88 7.33 -3.74 -9.26
N ASP A 89 7.01 -4.98 -8.95
CA ASP A 89 6.55 -5.98 -9.93
C ASP A 89 5.12 -5.73 -10.42
N LEU A 90 4.34 -4.97 -9.68
CA LEU A 90 2.91 -4.79 -10.00
C LEU A 90 2.64 -3.34 -10.38
N PRO A 91 2.12 -3.10 -11.59
CA PRO A 91 1.83 -1.71 -12.00
C PRO A 91 0.65 -1.16 -11.22
N GLY A 92 0.80 0.09 -10.76
CA GLY A 92 -0.27 0.80 -10.06
C GLY A 92 -0.49 0.37 -8.61
N VAL A 93 0.29 -0.54 -8.06
CA VAL A 93 0.18 -0.97 -6.67
C VAL A 93 1.18 -0.19 -5.83
N ARG A 94 0.66 0.77 -5.05
CA ARG A 94 1.48 1.70 -4.24
C ARG A 94 1.35 1.46 -2.75
N TYR A 95 0.57 0.48 -2.32
CA TYR A 95 0.23 0.28 -0.93
C TYR A 95 0.31 -1.19 -0.56
N HIS A 96 0.47 -1.44 0.73
CA HIS A 96 0.48 -2.79 1.30
C HIS A 96 -0.56 -2.90 2.39
N VAL A 97 -1.19 -4.07 2.51
CA VAL A 97 -2.03 -4.41 3.65
C VAL A 97 -1.12 -4.74 4.84
N VAL A 98 -1.44 -4.18 6.01
CA VAL A 98 -0.70 -4.49 7.24
C VAL A 98 -1.26 -5.78 7.82
N ARG A 99 -0.43 -6.84 7.85
CA ARG A 99 -0.85 -8.15 8.37
C ARG A 99 -0.90 -8.14 9.89
N GLY A 100 -1.85 -8.87 10.44
CA GLY A 100 -2.01 -8.98 11.89
C GLY A 100 -2.85 -7.87 12.51
N THR A 101 -3.52 -7.05 11.71
CA THR A 101 -4.40 -5.98 12.17
C THR A 101 -5.79 -6.12 11.57
N LEU A 102 -6.80 -5.66 12.30
CA LEU A 102 -8.19 -5.70 11.84
C LEU A 102 -8.55 -7.11 11.34
N ASP A 103 -9.11 -7.25 10.15
CA ASP A 103 -9.52 -8.55 9.60
C ASP A 103 -8.38 -9.33 8.94
N ALA A 104 -7.22 -8.72 8.75
CA ALA A 104 -6.07 -9.39 8.14
C ALA A 104 -5.25 -10.11 9.21
N VAL A 105 -5.39 -11.44 9.29
CA VAL A 105 -4.60 -12.23 10.25
C VAL A 105 -3.14 -12.28 9.82
N GLY A 106 -2.24 -12.54 10.76
CA GLY A 106 -0.82 -12.68 10.48
C GLY A 106 -0.51 -13.93 9.67
N VAL A 107 0.68 -13.99 9.13
CA VAL A 107 1.16 -15.17 8.39
C VAL A 107 1.43 -16.30 9.37
N GLN A 108 0.82 -17.47 9.13
CA GLN A 108 0.97 -18.63 10.00
C GLN A 108 2.34 -19.28 9.86
N ASN A 109 2.85 -19.79 10.97
CA ASN A 109 4.10 -20.56 11.01
C ASN A 109 5.34 -19.78 10.56
N ARG A 110 5.27 -18.47 10.57
CA ARG A 110 6.41 -17.64 10.20
C ARG A 110 7.29 -17.40 11.42
N ARG A 111 8.59 -17.61 11.28
CA ARG A 111 9.56 -17.45 12.37
C ARG A 111 10.50 -16.27 12.20
N GLN A 112 10.73 -15.81 10.98
CA GLN A 112 11.60 -14.68 10.67
C GLN A 112 10.78 -13.49 10.21
N SER A 113 11.23 -12.28 10.58
CA SER A 113 10.57 -11.03 10.20
C SER A 113 9.09 -11.01 10.57
N ARG A 114 8.78 -11.51 11.77
CA ARG A 114 7.38 -11.65 12.20
C ARG A 114 6.64 -10.32 12.28
N SER A 115 7.33 -9.25 12.64
CA SER A 115 6.71 -7.94 12.74
C SER A 115 6.19 -7.42 11.39
N LYS A 116 6.86 -7.77 10.30
CA LYS A 116 6.42 -7.35 8.97
C LYS A 116 5.19 -8.09 8.48
N TYR A 117 4.94 -9.30 9.00
CA TYR A 117 3.86 -10.16 8.54
C TYR A 117 2.84 -10.46 9.63
N GLY A 118 2.90 -9.75 10.74
CA GLY A 118 1.92 -9.87 11.80
C GLY A 118 1.90 -11.20 12.53
N ALA A 119 3.01 -11.94 12.50
CA ALA A 119 3.09 -13.24 13.14
C ALA A 119 3.44 -13.10 14.61
N LYS A 120 2.79 -13.91 15.45
CA LYS A 120 3.04 -13.93 16.89
C LYS A 120 4.31 -14.72 17.20
N ARG A 121 4.92 -14.40 18.35
CA ARG A 121 6.09 -15.15 18.83
C ARG A 121 5.74 -16.62 19.00
N PRO A 122 6.54 -17.55 18.43
CA PRO A 122 6.27 -18.97 18.63
C PRO A 122 6.40 -19.33 20.11
N LYS A 123 5.50 -20.14 20.58
CA LYS A 123 5.61 -20.69 21.95
C LYS A 123 6.68 -21.78 21.97
N ALA A 124 7.57 -21.68 22.93
CA ALA A 124 8.64 -22.67 23.10
C ALA A 124 8.05 -23.98 23.63
#